data_970b17939160fe5c4dc5b1ea6a8cf016
#
_entry.id   970b17939160fe5c4dc5b1ea6a8cf016
#
_cell.length_a   1.000
_cell.length_b   1.000
_cell.length_c   1.000
_cell.angle_alpha   90.00
_cell.angle_beta   90.00
_cell.angle_gamma   90.00
#
_symmetry.space_group_name_H-M   'P 1'
#
loop_
_entity.id
_entity.type
_entity.pdbx_description
1 polymer ?
#
loop_
_entity_poly.entity_id
_entity_poly.type
_entity_poly.pdbx_seq_one_letter_code
_entity_poly.pdbx_strand_id
1 'polypeptide(L)'
;MVPPSLGYFGDGRRQAAGMDLLARLVEVGQSGVNLRALGAGRSGEVRFGRFLRCEAVSPGEMIGTALAHTQGLVAGRHILAIQDTTTLRDDGNRRSLNLHPMIAVDAEDDALLGLVHARFLARDGSVGQVHCNKRRFAEKESCRWLDATRASAALLAAGARAVTVIGDREGDIYEDFALRPAEVDVLYRAHHDRVLADGTTLFSQPAGWKILGRETIVVPAAPGRRARSVVLALRAGVVTLQRPKRNCAAETAKLPATVTLTLVEAREVDPPAGGEPVLWRLLTSHTVTRLAEARRITGFYRQRWIIEQLFRTMKSKGFDIEASRVAEGGPFEKLAIATLIAAIEVLSLVRERDGAAGRSATDLFELDELPILEAVSTNLEGKTARQKNPHKPGSLAHVAWVCARLGGWTGYYGKPGPVVMLHGMLRLQAMIEGFRLAGNLTAPRNIETKLQNALSTTP
;
A
#
# COMPACT_ATOMS: atom_id res chain seq x y z
N MET A 1 20.26 -3.38 -3.20
CA MET A 1 19.10 -2.61 -3.67
C MET A 1 19.13 -1.29 -2.91
N VAL A 2 18.75 -0.18 -3.51
CA VAL A 2 18.73 1.11 -2.81
C VAL A 2 17.44 1.19 -2.00
N PRO A 3 17.45 1.58 -0.71
CA PRO A 3 16.24 1.72 0.09
C PRO A 3 15.27 2.75 -0.52
N PRO A 4 14.00 2.76 -0.12
CA PRO A 4 13.00 3.67 -0.65
C PRO A 4 13.44 5.13 -0.51
N SER A 5 13.28 5.92 -1.56
CA SER A 5 13.55 7.36 -1.55
C SER A 5 12.38 8.12 -2.15
N LEU A 6 12.32 9.45 -1.90
CA LEU A 6 11.25 10.29 -2.47
C LEU A 6 11.55 10.75 -3.90
N GLY A 7 12.80 10.76 -4.34
CA GLY A 7 13.22 11.18 -5.68
C GLY A 7 14.49 12.02 -5.68
N TYR A 8 15.02 12.26 -6.87
CA TYR A 8 16.23 13.08 -7.09
C TYR A 8 15.88 14.57 -7.28
N PHE A 9 14.76 14.88 -7.93
CA PHE A 9 14.21 16.23 -8.18
C PHE A 9 15.22 17.19 -8.87
N GLY A 10 16.13 16.63 -9.68
CA GLY A 10 17.16 17.38 -10.40
C GLY A 10 18.27 18.00 -9.53
N ASP A 11 18.32 17.71 -8.23
CA ASP A 11 19.31 18.30 -7.29
C ASP A 11 19.53 17.38 -6.08
N GLY A 12 20.80 17.02 -5.82
CA GLY A 12 21.19 16.18 -4.68
C GLY A 12 20.78 16.75 -3.31
N ARG A 13 20.67 18.07 -3.16
CA ARG A 13 20.17 18.67 -1.91
C ARG A 13 18.67 18.42 -1.71
N ARG A 14 17.89 18.39 -2.80
CA ARG A 14 16.47 18.04 -2.74
C ARG A 14 16.29 16.56 -2.43
N GLN A 15 17.10 15.71 -3.04
CA GLN A 15 17.14 14.28 -2.73
C GLN A 15 17.45 14.05 -1.25
N ALA A 16 18.53 14.67 -0.72
CA ALA A 16 18.90 14.56 0.68
C ALA A 16 17.78 15.06 1.63
N ALA A 17 17.12 16.19 1.28
CA ALA A 17 16.01 16.71 2.07
C ALA A 17 14.80 15.77 2.04
N GLY A 18 14.54 15.10 0.91
CA GLY A 18 13.48 14.10 0.78
C GLY A 18 13.76 12.83 1.58
N MET A 19 14.98 12.32 1.53
CA MET A 19 15.41 11.17 2.32
C MET A 19 15.30 11.45 3.82
N ASP A 20 15.77 12.64 4.25
CA ASP A 20 15.68 13.05 5.65
C ASP A 20 14.20 13.24 6.08
N LEU A 21 13.33 13.78 5.22
CA LEU A 21 11.90 13.86 5.51
C LEU A 21 11.30 12.46 5.72
N LEU A 22 11.64 11.48 4.88
CA LEU A 22 11.14 10.12 4.99
C LEU A 22 11.61 9.46 6.30
N ALA A 23 12.91 9.57 6.63
CA ALA A 23 13.46 9.09 7.90
C ALA A 23 12.75 9.76 9.10
N ARG A 24 12.59 11.09 9.08
CA ARG A 24 11.92 11.82 10.16
C ARG A 24 10.44 11.48 10.31
N LEU A 25 9.74 11.17 9.23
CA LEU A 25 8.37 10.65 9.31
C LEU A 25 8.31 9.36 10.12
N VAL A 26 9.24 8.44 9.86
CA VAL A 26 9.34 7.20 10.61
C VAL A 26 9.71 7.49 12.09
N GLU A 27 10.53 8.51 12.41
CA GLU A 27 10.92 8.85 13.77
C GLU A 27 9.80 9.51 14.60
N VAL A 28 8.94 10.32 13.99
CA VAL A 28 7.99 11.18 14.72
C VAL A 28 6.54 10.70 14.61
N GLY A 29 6.31 9.58 13.95
CA GLY A 29 5.02 9.08 13.44
C GLY A 29 3.82 9.09 14.39
N GLN A 30 4.00 9.21 15.71
CA GLN A 30 2.87 9.26 16.66
C GLN A 30 2.49 10.64 17.14
N SER A 31 3.30 11.64 16.84
CA SER A 31 3.03 13.03 17.26
C SER A 31 2.19 13.80 16.24
N GLY A 32 1.65 13.10 15.24
CA GLY A 32 1.04 13.70 14.04
C GLY A 32 2.11 14.21 13.06
N VAL A 33 1.75 14.25 11.77
CA VAL A 33 2.67 14.72 10.71
C VAL A 33 2.67 16.24 10.68
N ASN A 34 3.51 16.83 11.52
CA ASN A 34 3.62 18.30 11.66
C ASN A 34 5.08 18.72 11.44
N LEU A 35 5.30 19.75 10.62
CA LEU A 35 6.64 20.16 10.18
C LEU A 35 7.57 20.57 11.33
N ARG A 36 7.04 21.12 12.43
CA ARG A 36 7.84 21.49 13.58
C ARG A 36 8.40 20.26 14.30
N ALA A 37 7.57 19.23 14.48
CA ALA A 37 7.98 17.98 15.06
C ALA A 37 8.97 17.23 14.14
N LEU A 38 8.66 17.12 12.85
CA LEU A 38 9.54 16.51 11.84
C LEU A 38 10.90 17.21 11.77
N GLY A 39 10.93 18.53 11.87
CA GLY A 39 12.13 19.34 11.76
C GLY A 39 13.05 19.31 12.98
N ALA A 40 12.61 18.74 14.11
CA ALA A 40 13.32 18.75 15.41
C ALA A 40 13.84 20.15 15.84
N GLY A 41 13.31 21.23 15.24
CA GLY A 41 13.67 22.60 15.48
C GLY A 41 13.36 23.53 14.31
N ARG A 42 13.59 24.83 14.49
CA ARG A 42 13.21 25.87 13.51
C ARG A 42 13.89 25.67 12.14
N SER A 43 15.16 25.31 12.12
CA SER A 43 15.92 25.09 10.87
C SER A 43 15.33 23.96 10.04
N GLY A 44 15.07 22.81 10.65
CA GLY A 44 14.46 21.65 9.97
C GLY A 44 13.02 21.93 9.53
N GLU A 45 12.22 22.62 10.36
CA GLU A 45 10.87 23.06 9.99
C GLU A 45 10.89 23.92 8.70
N VAL A 46 11.80 24.89 8.63
CA VAL A 46 11.97 25.76 7.45
C VAL A 46 12.46 24.96 6.24
N ARG A 47 13.41 24.04 6.44
CA ARG A 47 13.96 23.17 5.38
C ARG A 47 12.87 22.31 4.76
N PHE A 48 12.10 21.57 5.58
CA PHE A 48 11.00 20.74 5.08
C PHE A 48 9.87 21.57 4.47
N GLY A 49 9.56 22.72 5.07
CA GLY A 49 8.59 23.64 4.49
C GLY A 49 9.01 24.17 3.11
N ARG A 50 10.31 24.45 2.88
CA ARG A 50 10.86 24.81 1.56
C ARG A 50 10.79 23.64 0.60
N PHE A 51 11.17 22.45 1.02
CA PHE A 51 11.12 21.22 0.21
C PHE A 51 9.69 20.97 -0.30
N LEU A 52 8.69 20.99 0.58
CA LEU A 52 7.30 20.74 0.21
C LEU A 52 6.71 21.85 -0.69
N ARG A 53 7.14 23.12 -0.54
CA ARG A 53 6.70 24.21 -1.42
C ARG A 53 7.49 24.32 -2.73
N CYS A 54 8.61 23.62 -2.87
CA CYS A 54 9.42 23.67 -4.08
C CYS A 54 8.66 23.07 -5.27
N GLU A 55 8.50 23.84 -6.35
CA GLU A 55 7.81 23.39 -7.56
C GLU A 55 8.53 22.25 -8.29
N ALA A 56 9.87 22.23 -8.21
CA ALA A 56 10.66 21.15 -8.78
C ALA A 56 10.46 19.80 -8.04
N VAL A 57 9.94 19.78 -6.82
CA VAL A 57 9.52 18.58 -6.12
C VAL A 57 8.09 18.29 -6.51
N SER A 58 7.83 17.17 -7.20
CA SER A 58 6.50 16.80 -7.66
C SER A 58 6.00 15.49 -7.05
N PRO A 59 4.71 15.37 -6.73
CA PRO A 59 4.13 14.08 -6.34
C PRO A 59 4.36 12.98 -7.40
N GLY A 60 4.35 13.36 -8.69
CA GLY A 60 4.58 12.43 -9.79
C GLY A 60 5.96 11.78 -9.75
N GLU A 61 7.03 12.56 -9.49
CA GLU A 61 8.38 12.00 -9.34
C GLU A 61 8.50 11.11 -8.09
N MET A 62 7.88 11.52 -6.97
CA MET A 62 7.85 10.70 -5.75
C MET A 62 7.19 9.34 -6.01
N ILE A 63 6.05 9.33 -6.70
CA ILE A 63 5.33 8.11 -7.08
C ILE A 63 6.17 7.28 -8.06
N GLY A 64 6.77 7.92 -9.07
CA GLY A 64 7.62 7.25 -10.05
C GLY A 64 8.86 6.60 -9.41
N THR A 65 9.49 7.26 -8.45
CA THR A 65 10.63 6.71 -7.70
C THR A 65 10.20 5.50 -6.85
N ALA A 66 9.06 5.59 -6.15
CA ALA A 66 8.52 4.48 -5.39
C ALA A 66 8.12 3.30 -6.28
N LEU A 67 7.54 3.56 -7.46
CA LEU A 67 7.26 2.53 -8.47
C LEU A 67 8.56 1.86 -8.95
N ALA A 68 9.61 2.62 -9.26
CA ALA A 68 10.89 2.07 -9.70
C ALA A 68 11.51 1.14 -8.64
N HIS A 69 11.42 1.52 -7.35
CA HIS A 69 11.80 0.62 -6.25
C HIS A 69 10.97 -0.67 -6.25
N THR A 70 9.64 -0.57 -6.36
CA THR A 70 8.73 -1.72 -6.42
C THR A 70 9.06 -2.63 -7.61
N GLN A 71 9.35 -2.05 -8.78
CA GLN A 71 9.74 -2.79 -9.99
C GLN A 71 11.00 -3.65 -9.80
N GLY A 72 11.94 -3.19 -8.96
CA GLY A 72 13.12 -3.99 -8.59
C GLY A 72 12.81 -5.26 -7.79
N LEU A 73 11.60 -5.39 -7.25
CA LEU A 73 11.20 -6.50 -6.36
C LEU A 73 10.24 -7.52 -6.99
N VAL A 74 9.72 -7.25 -8.21
CA VAL A 74 8.58 -8.03 -8.77
C VAL A 74 8.98 -9.16 -9.72
N ALA A 75 10.25 -9.27 -10.12
CA ALA A 75 10.69 -10.23 -11.12
C ALA A 75 10.31 -11.68 -10.75
N GLY A 76 9.67 -12.40 -11.69
CA GLY A 76 9.22 -13.77 -11.53
C GLY A 76 7.99 -13.98 -10.63
N ARG A 77 7.48 -12.93 -9.99
CA ARG A 77 6.36 -13.01 -9.02
C ARG A 77 5.00 -12.84 -9.70
N HIS A 78 3.95 -13.41 -9.12
CA HIS A 78 2.58 -13.03 -9.40
C HIS A 78 2.17 -11.91 -8.45
N ILE A 79 1.86 -10.75 -8.99
CA ILE A 79 1.58 -9.55 -8.21
C ILE A 79 0.08 -9.30 -8.11
N LEU A 80 -0.41 -9.12 -6.89
CA LEU A 80 -1.71 -8.57 -6.59
C LEU A 80 -1.55 -7.05 -6.50
N ALA A 81 -2.02 -6.33 -7.51
CA ALA A 81 -2.01 -4.86 -7.55
C ALA A 81 -3.30 -4.35 -6.91
N ILE A 82 -3.25 -4.05 -5.62
CA ILE A 82 -4.42 -3.73 -4.81
C ILE A 82 -4.65 -2.22 -4.80
N GLN A 83 -5.84 -1.78 -5.20
CA GLN A 83 -6.22 -0.37 -5.24
C GLN A 83 -7.48 -0.09 -4.42
N ASP A 84 -7.54 1.10 -3.83
CA ASP A 84 -8.69 1.60 -3.09
C ASP A 84 -8.58 3.12 -2.88
N THR A 85 -9.64 3.78 -2.42
CA THR A 85 -9.67 5.22 -2.18
C THR A 85 -9.80 5.54 -0.70
N THR A 86 -9.06 6.55 -0.22
CA THR A 86 -9.22 7.07 1.13
C THR A 86 -9.34 8.58 1.13
N THR A 87 -10.19 9.14 2.00
CA THR A 87 -10.30 10.58 2.22
C THR A 87 -9.20 11.02 3.17
N LEU A 88 -8.40 12.01 2.80
CA LEU A 88 -7.36 12.59 3.65
C LEU A 88 -7.83 13.86 4.37
N ARG A 89 -8.70 14.64 3.72
CA ARG A 89 -9.32 15.82 4.28
C ARG A 89 -10.76 15.94 3.83
N ASP A 90 -11.62 16.36 4.73
CA ASP A 90 -13.02 16.64 4.47
C ASP A 90 -13.45 17.82 5.36
N ASP A 91 -13.96 18.88 4.77
CA ASP A 91 -14.44 20.07 5.50
C ASP A 91 -15.93 19.98 5.89
N GLY A 92 -16.58 18.84 5.60
CA GLY A 92 -18.01 18.63 5.84
C GLY A 92 -18.92 19.38 4.86
N ASN A 93 -18.39 20.26 3.99
CA ASN A 93 -19.12 21.05 3.01
C ASN A 93 -18.91 20.58 1.57
N ARG A 94 -18.80 19.27 1.37
CA ARG A 94 -18.54 18.61 0.08
C ARG A 94 -17.15 18.89 -0.52
N ARG A 95 -16.29 19.61 0.16
CA ARG A 95 -14.88 19.74 -0.23
C ARG A 95 -14.10 18.62 0.41
N SER A 96 -13.40 17.86 -0.39
CA SER A 96 -12.56 16.78 0.12
C SER A 96 -11.35 16.57 -0.76
N LEU A 97 -10.26 16.13 -0.14
CA LEU A 97 -9.09 15.63 -0.83
C LEU A 97 -8.99 14.12 -0.57
N ASN A 98 -9.12 13.37 -1.64
CA ASN A 98 -9.02 11.91 -1.60
C ASN A 98 -7.71 11.47 -2.24
N LEU A 99 -7.17 10.35 -1.76
CA LEU A 99 -6.01 9.67 -2.32
C LEU A 99 -6.44 8.27 -2.79
N HIS A 100 -6.09 7.93 -4.03
CA HIS A 100 -6.32 6.61 -4.61
C HIS A 100 -4.98 5.94 -4.91
N PRO A 101 -4.40 5.20 -3.97
CA PRO A 101 -3.17 4.44 -4.18
C PRO A 101 -3.43 3.06 -4.74
N MET A 102 -2.40 2.50 -5.38
CA MET A 102 -2.28 1.08 -5.72
C MET A 102 -0.97 0.54 -5.16
N ILE A 103 -1.01 -0.58 -4.47
CA ILE A 103 0.14 -1.25 -3.87
C ILE A 103 0.36 -2.64 -4.48
N ALA A 104 1.60 -3.09 -4.51
CA ALA A 104 1.99 -4.43 -4.97
C ALA A 104 2.14 -5.39 -3.79
N VAL A 105 1.46 -6.52 -3.87
CA VAL A 105 1.55 -7.62 -2.90
C VAL A 105 1.86 -8.90 -3.66
N ASP A 106 2.75 -9.73 -3.17
CA ASP A 106 3.00 -11.05 -3.76
C ASP A 106 1.82 -11.99 -3.47
N ALA A 107 1.37 -12.71 -4.50
CA ALA A 107 0.23 -13.63 -4.41
C ALA A 107 0.54 -14.95 -3.69
N GLU A 108 1.83 -15.30 -3.52
CA GLU A 108 2.27 -16.59 -2.97
C GLU A 108 2.66 -16.49 -1.50
N ASP A 109 3.37 -15.41 -1.13
CA ASP A 109 3.92 -15.23 0.22
C ASP A 109 3.33 -14.03 0.97
N ASP A 110 2.39 -13.32 0.36
CA ASP A 110 1.71 -12.13 0.92
C ASP A 110 2.66 -10.95 1.23
N ALA A 111 3.87 -10.91 0.70
CA ALA A 111 4.82 -9.81 0.90
C ALA A 111 4.29 -8.51 0.31
N LEU A 112 4.30 -7.44 1.11
CA LEU A 112 4.03 -6.09 0.61
C LEU A 112 5.31 -5.53 -0.02
N LEU A 113 5.31 -5.34 -1.34
CA LEU A 113 6.50 -4.98 -2.11
C LEU A 113 6.67 -3.48 -2.28
N GLY A 114 5.58 -2.71 -2.40
CA GLY A 114 5.69 -1.26 -2.52
C GLY A 114 4.50 -0.57 -3.18
N LEU A 115 4.71 0.70 -3.55
CA LEU A 115 3.74 1.53 -4.25
C LEU A 115 3.83 1.29 -5.77
N VAL A 116 2.68 1.18 -6.43
CA VAL A 116 2.56 1.05 -7.89
C VAL A 116 2.07 2.34 -8.52
N HIS A 117 1.05 2.95 -7.93
CA HIS A 117 0.41 4.15 -8.43
C HIS A 117 -0.22 4.93 -7.28
N ALA A 118 -0.40 6.24 -7.46
CA ALA A 118 -1.23 7.04 -6.58
C ALA A 118 -1.79 8.24 -7.34
N ARG A 119 -3.03 8.62 -7.04
CA ARG A 119 -3.69 9.79 -7.62
C ARG A 119 -4.48 10.54 -6.56
N PHE A 120 -4.35 11.87 -6.57
CA PHE A 120 -5.20 12.75 -5.76
C PHE A 120 -6.46 13.11 -6.52
N LEU A 121 -7.55 13.25 -5.77
CA LEU A 121 -8.87 13.62 -6.25
C LEU A 121 -9.39 14.75 -5.34
N ALA A 122 -9.31 15.97 -5.82
CA ALA A 122 -9.85 17.12 -5.11
C ALA A 122 -11.32 17.34 -5.52
N ARG A 123 -12.20 17.43 -4.54
CA ARG A 123 -13.58 17.90 -4.70
C ARG A 123 -13.67 19.29 -4.12
N ASP A 124 -14.08 20.27 -4.92
CA ASP A 124 -14.15 21.68 -4.53
C ASP A 124 -15.51 22.11 -3.96
N GLY A 125 -16.44 21.15 -3.80
CA GLY A 125 -17.81 21.44 -3.34
C GLY A 125 -18.74 21.95 -4.44
N SER A 126 -18.21 22.33 -5.60
CA SER A 126 -19.00 22.68 -6.77
C SER A 126 -19.60 21.39 -7.35
N VAL A 127 -20.76 21.01 -6.87
CA VAL A 127 -21.56 20.00 -7.58
C VAL A 127 -22.02 20.62 -8.86
N GLY A 128 -21.22 20.48 -9.90
CA GLY A 128 -21.68 20.82 -11.22
C GLY A 128 -22.99 20.07 -11.48
N GLN A 129 -24.06 20.81 -11.75
CA GLN A 129 -25.40 20.30 -12.06
C GLN A 129 -25.44 19.42 -13.33
N VAL A 130 -24.30 19.15 -13.94
CA VAL A 130 -24.21 18.22 -15.07
C VAL A 130 -24.33 16.81 -14.51
N HIS A 131 -25.50 16.19 -14.71
CA HIS A 131 -25.73 14.79 -14.38
C HIS A 131 -24.54 13.93 -14.76
N CYS A 132 -24.03 13.12 -13.81
CA CYS A 132 -22.89 12.23 -13.98
C CYS A 132 -22.98 11.38 -15.27
N ASN A 133 -24.20 11.08 -15.75
CA ASN A 133 -24.47 10.34 -16.97
C ASN A 133 -24.11 11.09 -18.28
N LYS A 134 -23.97 12.42 -18.25
CA LYS A 134 -23.62 13.22 -19.44
C LYS A 134 -22.11 13.49 -19.56
N ARG A 135 -21.30 13.22 -18.52
CA ARG A 135 -19.85 13.40 -18.56
C ARG A 135 -19.18 12.25 -19.30
N ARG A 136 -18.10 12.57 -20.02
CA ARG A 136 -17.21 11.56 -20.60
C ARG A 136 -16.59 10.72 -19.47
N PHE A 137 -16.24 9.47 -19.74
CA PHE A 137 -15.63 8.60 -18.75
C PHE A 137 -14.33 9.19 -18.18
N ALA A 138 -13.48 9.76 -19.04
CA ALA A 138 -12.24 10.42 -18.63
C ALA A 138 -12.44 11.63 -17.70
N GLU A 139 -13.62 12.24 -17.66
CA GLU A 139 -14.00 13.37 -16.81
C GLU A 139 -14.63 12.93 -15.49
N LYS A 140 -14.87 11.61 -15.33
CA LYS A 140 -15.46 11.04 -14.11
C LYS A 140 -14.38 10.67 -13.12
N GLU A 141 -14.66 10.84 -11.84
CA GLU A 141 -13.75 10.36 -10.78
C GLU A 141 -13.48 8.85 -10.89
N SER A 142 -14.44 8.08 -11.42
CA SER A 142 -14.29 6.64 -11.61
C SER A 142 -13.19 6.24 -12.61
N CYS A 143 -12.69 7.17 -13.46
CA CYS A 143 -11.58 6.86 -14.36
C CYS A 143 -10.30 6.48 -13.61
N ARG A 144 -10.16 6.89 -12.34
CA ARG A 144 -9.01 6.56 -11.50
C ARG A 144 -8.73 5.05 -11.40
N TRP A 145 -9.79 4.24 -11.40
CA TRP A 145 -9.67 2.77 -11.34
C TRP A 145 -8.96 2.24 -12.57
N LEU A 146 -9.42 2.62 -13.76
CA LEU A 146 -8.79 2.23 -15.03
C LEU A 146 -7.37 2.81 -15.18
N ASP A 147 -7.14 4.05 -14.74
CA ASP A 147 -5.81 4.66 -14.79
C ASP A 147 -4.80 3.86 -13.96
N ALA A 148 -5.19 3.45 -12.75
CA ALA A 148 -4.36 2.60 -11.88
C ALA A 148 -4.19 1.19 -12.47
N THR A 149 -5.27 0.59 -13.04
CA THR A 149 -5.19 -0.70 -13.74
C THR A 149 -4.19 -0.63 -14.90
N ARG A 150 -4.19 0.43 -15.70
CA ARG A 150 -3.21 0.63 -16.78
C ARG A 150 -1.79 0.81 -16.26
N ALA A 151 -1.62 1.56 -15.17
CA ALA A 151 -0.30 1.77 -14.56
C ALA A 151 0.31 0.46 -14.06
N SER A 152 -0.49 -0.52 -13.65
CA SER A 152 0.02 -1.81 -13.18
C SER A 152 0.73 -2.64 -14.25
N ALA A 153 0.51 -2.38 -15.53
CA ALA A 153 1.22 -3.04 -16.64
C ALA A 153 2.74 -2.80 -16.58
N ALA A 154 3.19 -1.70 -15.94
CA ALA A 154 4.60 -1.43 -15.71
C ALA A 154 5.30 -2.50 -14.87
N LEU A 155 4.56 -3.29 -14.07
CA LEU A 155 5.10 -4.40 -13.30
C LEU A 155 5.42 -5.61 -14.18
N LEU A 156 4.59 -5.88 -15.22
CA LEU A 156 4.89 -6.91 -16.22
C LEU A 156 6.15 -6.54 -17.02
N ALA A 157 6.28 -5.27 -17.41
CA ALA A 157 7.48 -4.76 -18.09
C ALA A 157 8.74 -4.89 -17.22
N ALA A 158 8.60 -4.88 -15.88
CA ALA A 158 9.67 -5.12 -14.93
C ALA A 158 9.93 -6.61 -14.64
N GLY A 159 9.29 -7.54 -15.34
CA GLY A 159 9.51 -8.97 -15.24
C GLY A 159 8.59 -9.70 -14.25
N ALA A 160 7.52 -9.09 -13.76
CA ALA A 160 6.50 -9.83 -13.04
C ALA A 160 5.92 -10.94 -13.92
N ARG A 161 5.72 -12.14 -13.35
CA ARG A 161 5.15 -13.29 -14.07
C ARG A 161 3.69 -13.09 -14.42
N ALA A 162 2.94 -12.44 -13.56
CA ALA A 162 1.53 -12.10 -13.74
C ALA A 162 1.16 -10.91 -12.84
N VAL A 163 0.13 -10.17 -13.24
CA VAL A 163 -0.45 -9.08 -12.45
C VAL A 163 -1.96 -9.28 -12.40
N THR A 164 -2.52 -9.26 -11.18
CA THR A 164 -3.96 -9.24 -10.94
C THR A 164 -4.32 -7.97 -10.18
N VAL A 165 -5.07 -7.08 -10.80
CA VAL A 165 -5.59 -5.87 -10.14
C VAL A 165 -6.78 -6.23 -9.28
N ILE A 166 -6.78 -5.77 -8.03
CA ILE A 166 -7.83 -6.05 -7.05
C ILE A 166 -8.43 -4.76 -6.53
N GLY A 167 -9.76 -4.69 -6.52
CA GLY A 167 -10.49 -3.58 -5.93
C GLY A 167 -11.79 -4.03 -5.26
N ASP A 168 -12.42 -3.08 -4.58
CA ASP A 168 -13.69 -3.27 -3.93
C ASP A 168 -14.89 -3.09 -4.88
N ARG A 169 -16.08 -2.81 -4.33
CA ARG A 169 -17.31 -2.58 -5.09
C ARG A 169 -17.27 -1.31 -5.95
N GLU A 170 -16.49 -0.31 -5.58
CA GLU A 170 -16.36 0.93 -6.37
C GLU A 170 -15.59 0.69 -7.68
N GLY A 171 -14.73 -0.33 -7.73
CA GLY A 171 -14.01 -0.77 -8.92
C GLY A 171 -14.86 -1.59 -9.90
N ASP A 172 -16.13 -1.92 -9.59
CA ASP A 172 -17.04 -2.62 -10.51
C ASP A 172 -17.49 -1.70 -11.65
N ILE A 173 -16.57 -1.39 -12.56
CA ILE A 173 -16.74 -0.44 -13.66
C ILE A 173 -16.56 -1.16 -14.99
N TYR A 174 -17.56 -1.06 -15.87
CA TYR A 174 -17.54 -1.75 -17.18
C TYR A 174 -16.33 -1.35 -18.02
N GLU A 175 -15.94 -0.06 -17.99
CA GLU A 175 -14.80 0.46 -18.73
C GLU A 175 -13.48 -0.17 -18.25
N ASP A 176 -13.34 -0.46 -16.97
CA ASP A 176 -12.13 -1.11 -16.46
C ASP A 176 -12.03 -2.55 -16.98
N PHE A 177 -13.12 -3.30 -16.95
CA PHE A 177 -13.16 -4.64 -17.56
C PHE A 177 -12.88 -4.62 -19.08
N ALA A 178 -13.40 -3.62 -19.79
CA ALA A 178 -13.36 -3.54 -21.24
C ALA A 178 -12.06 -2.98 -21.81
N LEU A 179 -11.39 -2.07 -21.08
CA LEU A 179 -10.26 -1.27 -21.57
C LEU A 179 -8.95 -1.53 -20.79
N ARG A 180 -8.94 -2.50 -19.88
CA ARG A 180 -7.71 -2.92 -19.20
C ARG A 180 -6.68 -3.42 -20.23
N PRO A 181 -5.39 -3.37 -19.94
CA PRO A 181 -4.38 -4.09 -20.71
C PRO A 181 -4.72 -5.58 -20.76
N ALA A 182 -4.57 -6.21 -21.92
CA ALA A 182 -5.01 -7.59 -22.15
C ALA A 182 -4.28 -8.60 -21.24
N GLU A 183 -3.02 -8.31 -20.92
CA GLU A 183 -2.13 -9.12 -20.10
C GLU A 183 -2.31 -8.89 -18.58
N VAL A 184 -3.12 -7.92 -18.19
CA VAL A 184 -3.43 -7.63 -16.78
C VAL A 184 -4.77 -8.26 -16.41
N ASP A 185 -4.74 -9.14 -15.42
CA ASP A 185 -5.96 -9.72 -14.86
C ASP A 185 -6.61 -8.76 -13.85
N VAL A 186 -7.92 -8.93 -13.67
CA VAL A 186 -8.71 -8.13 -12.73
C VAL A 186 -9.55 -8.99 -11.81
N LEU A 187 -9.80 -8.50 -10.60
CA LEU A 187 -10.63 -9.11 -9.57
C LEU A 187 -11.35 -8.03 -8.78
N TYR A 188 -12.65 -7.87 -9.02
CA TYR A 188 -13.49 -6.89 -8.33
C TYR A 188 -14.68 -7.53 -7.65
N ARG A 189 -15.10 -6.96 -6.52
CA ARG A 189 -16.36 -7.35 -5.91
C ARG A 189 -17.51 -6.71 -6.68
N ALA A 190 -18.43 -7.52 -7.22
CA ALA A 190 -19.57 -7.03 -7.96
C ALA A 190 -20.48 -6.16 -7.06
N HIS A 191 -20.81 -4.97 -7.54
CA HIS A 191 -21.72 -4.01 -6.93
C HIS A 191 -23.08 -4.02 -7.62
N HIS A 192 -23.08 -4.09 -8.95
CA HIS A 192 -24.26 -3.97 -9.77
C HIS A 192 -24.79 -5.34 -10.20
N ASP A 193 -26.11 -5.53 -10.10
CA ASP A 193 -26.79 -6.67 -10.73
C ASP A 193 -26.93 -6.39 -12.23
N ARG A 194 -25.85 -6.64 -12.98
CA ARG A 194 -25.71 -6.29 -14.40
C ARG A 194 -26.55 -7.22 -15.26
N VAL A 195 -27.12 -6.67 -16.33
CA VAL A 195 -27.71 -7.45 -17.42
C VAL A 195 -26.61 -8.17 -18.18
N LEU A 196 -26.79 -9.44 -18.45
CA LEU A 196 -25.92 -10.30 -19.24
C LEU A 196 -26.36 -10.34 -20.71
N ALA A 197 -25.49 -10.85 -21.58
CA ALA A 197 -25.76 -10.94 -23.01
C ALA A 197 -26.97 -11.81 -23.37
N ASP A 198 -27.33 -12.76 -22.52
CA ASP A 198 -28.51 -13.63 -22.63
C ASP A 198 -29.80 -13.01 -22.07
N GLY A 199 -29.74 -11.76 -21.58
CA GLY A 199 -30.88 -11.03 -21.01
C GLY A 199 -31.17 -11.36 -19.53
N THR A 200 -30.44 -12.28 -18.92
CA THR A 200 -30.54 -12.59 -17.49
C THR A 200 -29.76 -11.57 -16.65
N THR A 201 -29.77 -11.69 -15.32
CA THR A 201 -28.99 -10.82 -14.44
C THR A 201 -27.85 -11.56 -13.74
N LEU A 202 -26.78 -10.81 -13.44
CA LEU A 202 -25.55 -11.34 -12.86
C LEU A 202 -25.79 -12.07 -11.54
N PHE A 203 -26.63 -11.51 -10.66
CA PHE A 203 -26.83 -12.04 -9.32
C PHE A 203 -27.77 -13.24 -9.26
N SER A 204 -28.51 -13.50 -10.33
CA SER A 204 -29.35 -14.69 -10.46
C SER A 204 -28.55 -15.94 -10.86
N GLN A 205 -27.39 -15.78 -11.52
CA GLN A 205 -26.62 -16.88 -12.11
C GLN A 205 -26.18 -17.95 -11.11
N PRO A 206 -25.63 -17.62 -9.92
CA PRO A 206 -25.09 -18.64 -9.01
C PRO A 206 -26.13 -19.63 -8.50
N ALA A 207 -27.42 -19.29 -8.53
CA ALA A 207 -28.49 -20.18 -8.06
C ALA A 207 -28.56 -21.50 -8.86
N GLY A 208 -28.27 -21.43 -10.18
CA GLY A 208 -28.27 -22.61 -11.06
C GLY A 208 -26.94 -23.38 -11.09
N TRP A 209 -25.89 -22.91 -10.40
CA TRP A 209 -24.56 -23.51 -10.50
C TRP A 209 -24.29 -24.55 -9.41
N LYS A 210 -23.59 -25.61 -9.81
CA LYS A 210 -23.10 -26.63 -8.86
C LYS A 210 -22.09 -26.00 -7.89
N ILE A 211 -22.16 -26.39 -6.63
CA ILE A 211 -21.15 -26.06 -5.63
C ILE A 211 -19.86 -26.79 -5.98
N LEU A 212 -18.76 -26.05 -6.22
CA LEU A 212 -17.44 -26.61 -6.47
C LEU A 212 -16.84 -27.25 -5.22
N GLY A 213 -17.18 -26.71 -4.05
CA GLY A 213 -16.73 -27.17 -2.75
C GLY A 213 -16.91 -26.12 -1.65
N ARG A 214 -16.28 -26.37 -0.52
CA ARG A 214 -16.36 -25.48 0.66
C ARG A 214 -14.99 -25.02 1.10
N GLU A 215 -14.94 -23.83 1.71
CA GLU A 215 -13.75 -23.25 2.32
C GLU A 215 -14.10 -22.72 3.70
N THR A 216 -13.23 -22.99 4.69
CA THR A 216 -13.38 -22.39 6.03
C THR A 216 -12.46 -21.19 6.14
N ILE A 217 -13.04 -20.05 6.53
CA ILE A 217 -12.29 -18.81 6.77
C ILE A 217 -12.55 -18.29 8.17
N VAL A 218 -11.63 -17.49 8.70
CA VAL A 218 -11.83 -16.71 9.92
C VAL A 218 -12.24 -15.30 9.54
N VAL A 219 -13.43 -14.89 9.97
CA VAL A 219 -13.89 -13.50 9.90
C VAL A 219 -13.41 -12.81 11.17
N PRO A 220 -12.56 -11.76 11.06
CA PRO A 220 -11.99 -11.10 12.22
C PRO A 220 -13.07 -10.36 13.03
N ALA A 221 -12.75 -10.06 14.30
CA ALA A 221 -13.59 -9.22 15.13
C ALA A 221 -13.71 -7.81 14.54
N ALA A 222 -14.89 -7.22 14.69
CA ALA A 222 -15.20 -5.85 14.35
C ALA A 222 -16.06 -5.23 15.48
N PRO A 223 -16.23 -3.90 15.54
CA PRO A 223 -17.15 -3.29 16.49
C PRO A 223 -18.51 -3.97 16.43
N GLY A 224 -19.02 -4.47 17.57
CA GLY A 224 -20.28 -5.21 17.68
C GLY A 224 -20.26 -6.66 17.18
N ARG A 225 -19.11 -7.18 16.70
CA ARG A 225 -19.00 -8.56 16.18
C ARG A 225 -17.72 -9.25 16.67
N ARG A 226 -17.87 -10.42 17.30
CA ARG A 226 -16.74 -11.28 17.67
C ARG A 226 -16.15 -11.98 16.43
N ALA A 227 -14.85 -12.30 16.49
CA ALA A 227 -14.24 -13.17 15.49
C ALA A 227 -14.94 -14.52 15.45
N ARG A 228 -15.16 -15.06 14.24
CA ARG A 228 -15.81 -16.36 14.06
C ARG A 228 -15.26 -17.13 12.86
N SER A 229 -15.28 -18.43 12.95
CA SER A 229 -15.02 -19.32 11.82
C SER A 229 -16.31 -19.43 10.97
N VAL A 230 -16.14 -19.38 9.66
CA VAL A 230 -17.23 -19.36 8.68
C VAL A 230 -16.93 -20.35 7.57
N VAL A 231 -17.90 -21.18 7.23
CA VAL A 231 -17.83 -22.08 6.08
C VAL A 231 -18.49 -21.40 4.88
N LEU A 232 -17.74 -21.22 3.81
CA LEU A 232 -18.22 -20.67 2.55
C LEU A 232 -18.43 -21.79 1.52
N ALA A 233 -19.60 -21.84 0.89
CA ALA A 233 -19.84 -22.62 -0.32
C ALA A 233 -19.36 -21.80 -1.52
N LEU A 234 -18.53 -22.40 -2.37
CA LEU A 234 -17.96 -21.76 -3.55
C LEU A 234 -18.64 -22.26 -4.82
N ARG A 235 -19.04 -21.32 -5.67
CA ARG A 235 -19.57 -21.55 -7.01
C ARG A 235 -18.83 -20.66 -7.98
N ALA A 236 -18.68 -21.10 -9.22
CA ALA A 236 -18.14 -20.27 -10.30
C ALA A 236 -18.79 -20.61 -11.62
N GLY A 237 -18.86 -19.61 -12.50
CA GLY A 237 -19.35 -19.76 -13.86
C GLY A 237 -18.95 -18.57 -14.74
N VAL A 238 -18.86 -18.83 -16.03
CA VAL A 238 -18.59 -17.80 -17.03
C VAL A 238 -19.83 -16.95 -17.21
N VAL A 239 -19.64 -15.64 -17.24
CA VAL A 239 -20.70 -14.64 -17.48
C VAL A 239 -20.26 -13.66 -18.55
N THR A 240 -21.17 -13.26 -19.41
CA THR A 240 -20.91 -12.27 -20.45
C THR A 240 -21.70 -11.00 -20.14
N LEU A 241 -21.02 -10.00 -19.61
CA LEU A 241 -21.61 -8.71 -19.25
C LEU A 241 -22.01 -7.97 -20.52
N GLN A 242 -23.23 -7.42 -20.55
CA GLN A 242 -23.66 -6.53 -21.62
C GLN A 242 -23.20 -5.10 -21.33
N ARG A 243 -22.75 -4.39 -22.38
CA ARG A 243 -22.40 -2.97 -22.30
C ARG A 243 -23.60 -2.16 -21.75
N PRO A 244 -23.39 -1.33 -20.71
CA PRO A 244 -24.46 -0.55 -20.10
C PRO A 244 -24.99 0.50 -21.11
N LYS A 245 -26.32 0.66 -21.16
CA LYS A 245 -26.96 1.75 -21.88
C LYS A 245 -26.73 3.06 -21.13
N ARG A 246 -26.07 4.02 -21.76
CA ARG A 246 -25.78 5.34 -21.16
C ARG A 246 -26.18 6.46 -22.13
N ASN A 247 -26.48 7.65 -21.57
CA ASN A 247 -26.88 8.81 -22.36
C ASN A 247 -25.75 9.40 -23.23
N CYS A 248 -24.48 9.04 -22.97
CA CYS A 248 -23.33 9.44 -23.79
C CYS A 248 -23.04 8.36 -24.87
N ALA A 249 -23.95 8.24 -25.85
CA ALA A 249 -23.96 7.16 -26.83
C ALA A 249 -22.66 7.06 -27.64
N ALA A 250 -22.08 8.19 -28.04
CA ALA A 250 -20.89 8.21 -28.91
C ALA A 250 -19.63 7.63 -28.24
N GLU A 251 -19.42 7.83 -26.93
CA GLU A 251 -18.30 7.23 -26.20
C GLU A 251 -18.58 5.78 -25.80
N THR A 252 -19.82 5.52 -25.39
CA THR A 252 -20.24 4.16 -25.03
C THR A 252 -20.17 3.23 -26.25
N ALA A 253 -20.43 3.74 -27.45
CA ALA A 253 -20.33 2.96 -28.67
C ALA A 253 -18.89 2.47 -29.00
N LYS A 254 -17.86 3.14 -28.47
CA LYS A 254 -16.45 2.73 -28.63
C LYS A 254 -16.04 1.56 -27.74
N LEU A 255 -16.84 1.25 -26.70
CA LEU A 255 -16.60 0.10 -25.84
C LEU A 255 -17.05 -1.19 -26.54
N PRO A 256 -16.44 -2.34 -26.25
CA PRO A 256 -16.95 -3.64 -26.67
C PRO A 256 -18.43 -3.79 -26.30
N ALA A 257 -19.22 -4.45 -27.14
CA ALA A 257 -20.63 -4.70 -26.86
C ALA A 257 -20.82 -5.60 -25.63
N THR A 258 -19.88 -6.50 -25.43
CA THR A 258 -19.86 -7.45 -24.31
C THR A 258 -18.46 -7.65 -23.76
N VAL A 259 -18.37 -8.05 -22.48
CA VAL A 259 -17.12 -8.49 -21.83
C VAL A 259 -17.39 -9.81 -21.12
N THR A 260 -16.59 -10.83 -21.44
CA THR A 260 -16.68 -12.16 -20.80
C THR A 260 -15.74 -12.21 -19.62
N LEU A 261 -16.26 -12.63 -18.47
CA LEU A 261 -15.57 -12.78 -17.20
C LEU A 261 -16.01 -14.07 -16.51
N THR A 262 -15.36 -14.41 -15.43
CA THR A 262 -15.83 -15.43 -14.49
C THR A 262 -16.43 -14.74 -13.28
N LEU A 263 -17.63 -15.16 -12.87
CA LEU A 263 -18.20 -14.81 -11.57
C LEU A 263 -17.91 -15.94 -10.57
N VAL A 264 -17.27 -15.61 -9.45
CA VAL A 264 -17.10 -16.52 -8.31
C VAL A 264 -18.01 -16.04 -7.18
N GLU A 265 -18.95 -16.90 -6.76
CA GLU A 265 -19.75 -16.65 -5.57
C GLU A 265 -19.19 -17.46 -4.38
N ALA A 266 -18.89 -16.77 -3.27
CA ALA A 266 -18.56 -17.34 -1.98
C ALA A 266 -19.67 -16.95 -1.00
N ARG A 267 -20.49 -17.94 -0.62
CA ARG A 267 -21.68 -17.73 0.24
C ARG A 267 -21.55 -18.53 1.52
N GLU A 268 -21.76 -17.88 2.64
CA GLU A 268 -21.79 -18.54 3.96
C GLU A 268 -22.87 -19.61 4.01
N VAL A 269 -22.49 -20.78 4.52
CA VAL A 269 -23.37 -21.90 4.82
C VAL A 269 -23.79 -21.77 6.28
N ASP A 270 -25.08 -21.85 6.54
CA ASP A 270 -25.66 -21.80 7.90
C ASP A 270 -25.23 -20.53 8.70
N PRO A 271 -25.55 -19.32 8.20
CA PRO A 271 -25.22 -18.08 8.90
C PRO A 271 -25.97 -18.03 10.25
N PRO A 272 -25.37 -17.37 11.28
CA PRO A 272 -26.03 -17.23 12.58
C PRO A 272 -27.33 -16.44 12.46
N ALA A 273 -28.35 -16.82 13.24
CA ALA A 273 -29.64 -16.15 13.27
C ALA A 273 -29.46 -14.65 13.59
N GLY A 274 -30.07 -13.78 12.78
CA GLY A 274 -29.98 -12.31 12.94
C GLY A 274 -28.65 -11.67 12.50
N GLY A 275 -27.69 -12.45 11.99
CA GLY A 275 -26.42 -11.94 11.45
C GLY A 275 -26.45 -11.80 9.92
N GLU A 276 -25.78 -10.77 9.39
CA GLU A 276 -25.55 -10.71 7.94
C GLU A 276 -24.62 -11.84 7.50
N PRO A 277 -25.04 -12.68 6.53
CA PRO A 277 -24.16 -13.73 5.99
C PRO A 277 -23.00 -13.15 5.20
N VAL A 278 -21.85 -13.81 5.25
CA VAL A 278 -20.75 -13.50 4.34
C VAL A 278 -21.18 -13.88 2.92
N LEU A 279 -21.20 -12.90 2.04
CA LEU A 279 -21.51 -13.08 0.63
C LEU A 279 -20.54 -12.25 -0.21
N TRP A 280 -19.69 -12.93 -0.96
CA TRP A 280 -18.84 -12.32 -1.98
C TRP A 280 -19.27 -12.77 -3.34
N ARG A 281 -19.46 -11.82 -4.25
CA ARG A 281 -19.63 -12.01 -5.67
C ARG A 281 -18.48 -11.32 -6.35
N LEU A 282 -17.58 -12.12 -6.91
CA LEU A 282 -16.28 -11.67 -7.40
C LEU A 282 -16.24 -11.85 -8.91
N LEU A 283 -16.12 -10.74 -9.65
CA LEU A 283 -15.90 -10.72 -11.09
C LEU A 283 -14.39 -10.74 -11.36
N THR A 284 -13.94 -11.68 -12.19
CA THR A 284 -12.53 -11.81 -12.53
C THR A 284 -12.33 -12.21 -13.98
N SER A 285 -11.21 -11.79 -14.58
CA SER A 285 -10.74 -12.28 -15.88
C SER A 285 -10.07 -13.67 -15.81
N HIS A 286 -9.72 -14.14 -14.62
CA HIS A 286 -9.20 -15.48 -14.44
C HIS A 286 -10.23 -16.55 -14.78
N THR A 287 -9.79 -17.65 -15.41
CA THR A 287 -10.60 -18.84 -15.59
C THR A 287 -10.72 -19.60 -14.27
N VAL A 288 -11.95 -19.93 -13.88
CA VAL A 288 -12.24 -20.70 -12.65
C VAL A 288 -13.22 -21.81 -12.97
N THR A 289 -12.73 -23.04 -12.94
CA THR A 289 -13.51 -24.25 -13.23
C THR A 289 -13.49 -25.25 -12.09
N ARG A 290 -12.52 -25.15 -11.16
CA ARG A 290 -12.26 -26.08 -10.07
C ARG A 290 -12.21 -25.36 -8.72
N LEU A 291 -12.41 -26.12 -7.66
CA LEU A 291 -12.37 -25.62 -6.28
C LEU A 291 -11.04 -24.92 -5.94
N ALA A 292 -9.91 -25.46 -6.40
CA ALA A 292 -8.59 -24.87 -6.12
C ALA A 292 -8.46 -23.46 -6.72
N GLU A 293 -8.99 -23.24 -7.92
CA GLU A 293 -9.00 -21.94 -8.59
C GLU A 293 -9.95 -20.97 -7.87
N ALA A 294 -11.15 -21.44 -7.47
CA ALA A 294 -12.09 -20.63 -6.71
C ALA A 294 -11.50 -20.18 -5.35
N ARG A 295 -10.82 -21.08 -4.63
CA ARG A 295 -10.10 -20.75 -3.38
C ARG A 295 -8.96 -19.76 -3.61
N ARG A 296 -8.26 -19.87 -4.73
CA ARG A 296 -7.22 -18.89 -5.10
C ARG A 296 -7.82 -17.50 -5.28
N ILE A 297 -8.94 -17.37 -6.00
CA ILE A 297 -9.61 -16.07 -6.21
C ILE A 297 -10.14 -15.49 -4.89
N THR A 298 -10.76 -16.29 -4.04
CA THR A 298 -11.21 -15.83 -2.71
C THR A 298 -10.02 -15.44 -1.83
N GLY A 299 -8.91 -16.17 -1.91
CA GLY A 299 -7.64 -15.85 -1.25
C GLY A 299 -7.09 -14.50 -1.70
N PHE A 300 -7.00 -14.28 -3.00
CA PHE A 300 -6.56 -12.99 -3.58
C PHE A 300 -7.43 -11.83 -3.10
N TYR A 301 -8.75 -11.99 -3.13
CA TYR A 301 -9.66 -10.94 -2.67
C TYR A 301 -9.50 -10.62 -1.18
N ARG A 302 -9.16 -11.59 -0.35
CA ARG A 302 -8.88 -11.37 1.09
C ARG A 302 -7.66 -10.49 1.32
N GLN A 303 -6.66 -10.51 0.42
CA GLN A 303 -5.49 -9.64 0.53
C GLN A 303 -5.85 -8.15 0.32
N ARG A 304 -7.00 -7.83 -0.29
CA ARG A 304 -7.48 -6.44 -0.41
C ARG A 304 -7.47 -5.70 0.93
N TRP A 305 -7.68 -6.42 2.03
CA TRP A 305 -7.68 -5.82 3.37
C TRP A 305 -6.35 -5.15 3.78
N ILE A 306 -5.26 -5.44 3.08
CA ILE A 306 -3.94 -4.81 3.35
C ILE A 306 -4.00 -3.31 3.11
N ILE A 307 -4.70 -2.85 2.08
CA ILE A 307 -4.79 -1.42 1.78
C ILE A 307 -5.58 -0.65 2.85
N GLU A 308 -6.56 -1.29 3.50
CA GLU A 308 -7.26 -0.68 4.62
C GLU A 308 -6.35 -0.57 5.87
N GLN A 309 -5.44 -1.53 6.08
CA GLN A 309 -4.41 -1.43 7.12
C GLN A 309 -3.43 -0.30 6.80
N LEU A 310 -3.07 -0.11 5.54
CA LEU A 310 -2.26 1.00 5.07
C LEU A 310 -2.92 2.35 5.41
N PHE A 311 -4.21 2.50 5.09
CA PHE A 311 -4.95 3.71 5.42
C PHE A 311 -5.01 3.99 6.92
N ARG A 312 -5.20 2.95 7.74
CA ARG A 312 -5.15 3.08 9.21
C ARG A 312 -3.77 3.50 9.71
N THR A 313 -2.70 3.01 9.09
CA THR A 313 -1.32 3.37 9.44
C THR A 313 -1.01 4.82 9.04
N MET A 314 -1.50 5.29 7.91
CA MET A 314 -1.37 6.70 7.50
C MET A 314 -2.15 7.66 8.41
N LYS A 315 -3.30 7.21 8.95
CA LYS A 315 -4.24 7.99 9.74
C LYS A 315 -4.04 7.78 11.25
N SER A 316 -5.09 7.92 12.02
CA SER A 316 -5.15 7.95 13.49
C SER A 316 -4.49 6.75 14.22
N LYS A 317 -4.20 5.66 13.53
CA LYS A 317 -3.52 4.49 14.09
C LYS A 317 -2.01 4.43 13.78
N GLY A 318 -1.46 5.50 13.23
CA GLY A 318 -0.05 5.60 12.88
C GLY A 318 0.38 7.06 12.77
N PHE A 319 0.59 7.54 11.55
CA PHE A 319 1.16 8.86 11.25
C PHE A 319 0.23 10.05 11.52
N ASP A 320 -1.09 9.83 11.56
CA ASP A 320 -2.12 10.86 11.75
C ASP A 320 -2.00 12.03 10.75
N ILE A 321 -1.90 11.70 9.46
CA ILE A 321 -1.75 12.68 8.38
C ILE A 321 -2.94 13.67 8.32
N GLU A 322 -4.12 13.25 8.77
CA GLU A 322 -5.34 14.07 8.77
C GLU A 322 -5.21 15.26 9.73
N ALA A 323 -4.47 15.12 10.83
CA ALA A 323 -4.20 16.19 11.78
C ALA A 323 -3.11 17.18 11.32
N SER A 324 -2.47 16.95 10.16
CA SER A 324 -1.41 17.82 9.64
C SER A 324 -1.94 19.21 9.33
N ARG A 325 -1.19 20.25 9.75
CA ARG A 325 -1.48 21.68 9.49
C ARG A 325 -0.79 22.23 8.25
N VAL A 326 -0.18 21.38 7.44
CA VAL A 326 0.42 21.80 6.17
C VAL A 326 -0.68 22.30 5.24
N ALA A 327 -0.44 23.43 4.57
CA ALA A 327 -1.40 24.04 3.65
C ALA A 327 -1.86 23.04 2.57
N GLU A 328 -3.12 23.11 2.20
CA GLU A 328 -3.70 22.30 1.12
C GLU A 328 -3.02 22.53 -0.23
N GLY A 329 -3.27 21.63 -1.17
CA GLY A 329 -2.63 21.60 -2.48
C GLY A 329 -1.27 20.89 -2.47
N GLY A 330 -0.38 21.30 -3.37
CA GLY A 330 0.89 20.61 -3.62
C GLY A 330 1.75 20.29 -2.39
N PRO A 331 1.92 21.17 -1.40
CA PRO A 331 2.67 20.86 -0.19
C PRO A 331 2.08 19.71 0.62
N PHE A 332 0.77 19.65 0.79
CA PHE A 332 0.11 18.56 1.51
C PHE A 332 0.11 17.26 0.71
N GLU A 333 -0.08 17.32 -0.60
CA GLU A 333 -0.01 16.16 -1.48
C GLU A 333 1.36 15.48 -1.39
N LYS A 334 2.47 16.26 -1.45
CA LYS A 334 3.83 15.74 -1.29
C LYS A 334 4.04 15.08 0.07
N LEU A 335 3.56 15.73 1.13
CA LEU A 335 3.63 15.17 2.47
C LEU A 335 2.82 13.88 2.60
N ALA A 336 1.64 13.82 1.98
CA ALA A 336 0.80 12.62 1.97
C ALA A 336 1.45 11.45 1.22
N ILE A 337 2.14 11.70 0.08
CA ILE A 337 2.90 10.66 -0.62
C ILE A 337 4.10 10.19 0.21
N ALA A 338 4.85 11.10 0.85
CA ALA A 338 5.93 10.70 1.75
C ALA A 338 5.41 9.83 2.91
N THR A 339 4.26 10.21 3.50
CA THR A 339 3.60 9.43 4.57
C THR A 339 3.11 8.07 4.06
N LEU A 340 2.59 8.00 2.83
CA LEU A 340 2.17 6.75 2.20
C LEU A 340 3.36 5.78 2.04
N ILE A 341 4.50 6.27 1.56
CA ILE A 341 5.73 5.47 1.41
C ILE A 341 6.20 4.96 2.78
N ALA A 342 6.31 5.84 3.79
CA ALA A 342 6.68 5.45 5.14
C ALA A 342 5.72 4.41 5.75
N ALA A 343 4.41 4.55 5.51
CA ALA A 343 3.41 3.58 5.97
C ALA A 343 3.55 2.21 5.28
N ILE A 344 3.94 2.18 4.00
CA ILE A 344 4.24 0.94 3.28
C ILE A 344 5.46 0.24 3.89
N GLU A 345 6.54 0.97 4.24
CA GLU A 345 7.72 0.40 4.90
C GLU A 345 7.36 -0.26 6.24
N VAL A 346 6.59 0.44 7.08
CA VAL A 346 6.12 -0.12 8.37
C VAL A 346 5.30 -1.39 8.16
N LEU A 347 4.37 -1.38 7.20
CA LEU A 347 3.54 -2.54 6.91
C LEU A 347 4.31 -3.69 6.26
N SER A 348 5.36 -3.42 5.49
CA SER A 348 6.27 -4.45 4.99
C SER A 348 6.90 -5.24 6.12
N LEU A 349 7.38 -4.58 7.19
CA LEU A 349 7.88 -5.26 8.38
C LEU A 349 6.79 -6.06 9.11
N VAL A 350 5.57 -5.51 9.19
CA VAL A 350 4.43 -6.25 9.79
C VAL A 350 4.15 -7.55 9.03
N ARG A 351 4.24 -7.53 7.71
CA ARG A 351 4.00 -8.71 6.85
C ARG A 351 5.13 -9.72 6.95
N GLU A 352 6.37 -9.26 7.07
CA GLU A 352 7.56 -10.12 7.18
C GLU A 352 7.81 -10.72 8.57
N ARG A 353 7.12 -10.29 9.60
CA ARG A 353 7.36 -10.69 11.01
C ARG A 353 7.37 -12.20 11.25
N ASP A 354 6.74 -12.99 10.38
CA ASP A 354 6.68 -14.45 10.45
C ASP A 354 7.74 -15.13 9.56
N GLY A 355 8.47 -14.37 8.74
CA GLY A 355 9.53 -14.86 7.86
C GLY A 355 9.06 -15.66 6.65
N ALA A 356 7.78 -15.59 6.28
CA ALA A 356 7.20 -16.42 5.23
C ALA A 356 7.75 -16.10 3.83
N ALA A 357 8.00 -14.82 3.54
CA ALA A 357 8.44 -14.38 2.21
C ALA A 357 9.96 -14.44 2.00
N GLY A 358 10.75 -14.57 3.06
CA GLY A 358 12.20 -14.70 2.98
C GLY A 358 12.93 -13.50 2.37
N ARG A 359 12.36 -12.30 2.45
CA ARG A 359 12.90 -11.05 1.89
C ARG A 359 14.21 -10.65 2.55
N SER A 360 15.07 -9.98 1.78
CA SER A 360 16.31 -9.39 2.29
C SER A 360 16.04 -8.14 3.12
N ALA A 361 16.83 -7.93 4.18
CA ALA A 361 16.81 -6.66 4.90
C ALA A 361 17.17 -5.48 3.99
N THR A 362 17.98 -5.70 2.95
CA THR A 362 18.38 -4.68 1.96
C THR A 362 17.25 -4.19 1.08
N ASP A 363 16.05 -4.77 1.18
CA ASP A 363 14.85 -4.23 0.53
C ASP A 363 14.38 -2.91 1.18
N LEU A 364 14.70 -2.68 2.45
CA LEU A 364 14.32 -1.48 3.22
C LEU A 364 15.50 -0.77 3.90
N PHE A 365 16.64 -1.45 4.12
CA PHE A 365 17.79 -0.94 4.86
C PHE A 365 19.04 -0.93 4.00
N GLU A 366 19.97 -0.05 4.30
CA GLU A 366 21.25 0.01 3.58
C GLU A 366 22.18 -1.12 4.02
N LEU A 367 23.13 -1.49 3.14
CA LEU A 367 24.02 -2.61 3.40
C LEU A 367 24.95 -2.36 4.61
N ASP A 368 25.35 -1.12 4.82
CA ASP A 368 26.17 -0.66 5.94
C ASP A 368 25.41 -0.63 7.27
N GLU A 369 24.10 -0.69 7.26
CA GLU A 369 23.25 -0.79 8.45
C GLU A 369 23.16 -2.22 9.00
N LEU A 370 23.37 -3.25 8.17
CA LEU A 370 23.20 -4.65 8.56
C LEU A 370 24.01 -5.05 9.82
N PRO A 371 25.29 -4.64 9.97
CA PRO A 371 26.04 -4.94 11.20
C PRO A 371 25.42 -4.30 12.45
N ILE A 372 24.83 -3.10 12.31
CA ILE A 372 24.15 -2.41 13.43
C ILE A 372 22.88 -3.18 13.82
N LEU A 373 22.09 -3.61 12.81
CA LEU A 373 20.89 -4.40 13.03
C LEU A 373 21.17 -5.71 13.77
N GLU A 374 22.27 -6.40 13.43
CA GLU A 374 22.70 -7.63 14.08
C GLU A 374 23.16 -7.38 15.52
N ALA A 375 23.94 -6.32 15.76
CA ALA A 375 24.37 -5.94 17.10
C ALA A 375 23.17 -5.58 18.01
N VAL A 376 22.20 -4.83 17.49
CA VAL A 376 20.96 -4.49 18.21
C VAL A 376 20.16 -5.75 18.51
N SER A 377 20.00 -6.67 17.53
CA SER A 377 19.31 -7.95 17.73
C SER A 377 19.92 -8.73 18.87
N THR A 378 21.25 -8.89 18.88
CA THR A 378 21.99 -9.63 19.91
C THR A 378 21.76 -9.02 21.30
N ASN A 379 21.74 -7.69 21.41
CA ASN A 379 21.49 -6.99 22.70
C ASN A 379 20.03 -7.11 23.18
N LEU A 380 19.08 -7.33 22.28
CA LEU A 380 17.66 -7.48 22.64
C LEU A 380 17.27 -8.91 23.00
N GLU A 381 18.13 -9.87 22.70
CA GLU A 381 17.89 -11.27 23.01
C GLU A 381 17.94 -11.54 24.52
N GLY A 382 16.99 -12.35 24.98
CA GLY A 382 16.94 -12.83 26.35
C GLY A 382 17.37 -14.28 26.49
N LYS A 383 17.19 -14.82 27.70
CA LYS A 383 17.66 -16.17 28.04
C LYS A 383 16.79 -17.30 27.47
N THR A 384 15.51 -17.05 27.20
CA THR A 384 14.57 -18.07 26.75
C THR A 384 14.49 -18.13 25.21
N ALA A 385 14.14 -19.27 24.64
CA ALA A 385 13.98 -19.43 23.19
C ALA A 385 12.97 -18.42 22.59
N ARG A 386 11.90 -18.08 23.32
CA ARG A 386 10.92 -17.06 22.90
C ARG A 386 11.47 -15.64 22.86
N GLN A 387 12.58 -15.40 23.55
CA GLN A 387 13.22 -14.08 23.60
C GLN A 387 14.40 -13.97 22.64
N LYS A 388 14.72 -15.05 21.92
CA LYS A 388 15.74 -15.05 20.88
C LYS A 388 15.11 -14.72 19.52
N ASN A 389 15.92 -14.12 18.64
CA ASN A 389 15.48 -13.87 17.27
C ASN A 389 15.50 -15.19 16.48
N PRO A 390 14.35 -15.70 16.03
CA PRO A 390 14.29 -16.99 15.32
C PRO A 390 14.67 -16.87 13.84
N HIS A 391 14.86 -15.64 13.33
CA HIS A 391 15.04 -15.38 11.90
C HIS A 391 16.52 -15.22 11.55
N LYS A 392 16.86 -15.59 10.32
CA LYS A 392 18.23 -15.52 9.80
C LYS A 392 18.72 -14.06 9.75
N PRO A 393 19.93 -13.73 10.24
CA PRO A 393 20.54 -12.43 10.04
C PRO A 393 20.54 -12.01 8.56
N GLY A 394 20.31 -10.72 8.29
CA GLY A 394 20.21 -10.19 6.94
C GLY A 394 18.84 -10.40 6.26
N SER A 395 17.90 -11.12 6.88
CA SER A 395 16.52 -11.17 6.41
C SER A 395 15.68 -10.01 6.93
N LEU A 396 14.66 -9.60 6.18
CA LEU A 396 13.73 -8.56 6.63
C LEU A 396 12.93 -9.00 7.86
N ALA A 397 12.65 -10.31 8.01
CA ALA A 397 12.03 -10.89 9.19
C ALA A 397 12.90 -10.72 10.44
N HIS A 398 14.22 -10.84 10.31
CA HIS A 398 15.16 -10.57 11.42
C HIS A 398 15.02 -9.13 11.91
N VAL A 399 14.95 -8.16 10.98
CA VAL A 399 14.75 -6.75 11.30
C VAL A 399 13.37 -6.48 11.87
N ALA A 400 12.33 -7.13 11.32
CA ALA A 400 10.97 -7.03 11.85
C ALA A 400 10.89 -7.47 13.32
N TRP A 401 11.62 -8.53 13.71
CA TRP A 401 11.73 -8.94 15.09
C TRP A 401 12.44 -7.87 15.96
N VAL A 402 13.55 -7.30 15.47
CA VAL A 402 14.25 -6.19 16.14
C VAL A 402 13.32 -5.01 16.39
N CYS A 403 12.62 -4.57 15.34
CA CYS A 403 11.62 -3.51 15.45
C CYS A 403 10.52 -3.85 16.45
N ALA A 404 9.99 -5.08 16.42
CA ALA A 404 8.97 -5.50 17.35
C ALA A 404 9.45 -5.42 18.81
N ARG A 405 10.66 -5.89 19.09
CA ARG A 405 11.28 -5.83 20.44
C ARG A 405 11.51 -4.41 20.90
N LEU A 406 12.10 -3.57 20.06
CA LEU A 406 12.29 -2.14 20.35
C LEU A 406 10.95 -1.42 20.56
N GLY A 407 9.90 -1.83 19.85
CA GLY A 407 8.54 -1.32 19.98
C GLY A 407 7.79 -1.78 21.24
N GLY A 408 8.43 -2.61 22.07
CA GLY A 408 7.88 -3.07 23.35
C GLY A 408 7.18 -4.44 23.29
N TRP A 409 7.26 -5.15 22.16
CA TRP A 409 6.75 -6.51 22.11
C TRP A 409 7.65 -7.48 22.89
N THR A 410 7.05 -8.23 23.78
CA THR A 410 7.79 -9.09 24.72
C THR A 410 8.10 -10.49 24.19
N GLY A 411 7.46 -10.90 23.09
CA GLY A 411 7.51 -12.26 22.55
C GLY A 411 6.46 -13.20 23.13
N TYR A 412 5.71 -12.79 24.14
CA TYR A 412 4.75 -13.66 24.86
C TYR A 412 3.29 -13.41 24.47
N TYR A 413 2.94 -12.22 24.00
CA TYR A 413 1.55 -11.82 23.73
C TYR A 413 1.36 -11.44 22.27
N GLY A 414 0.50 -12.19 21.58
CA GLY A 414 0.04 -11.87 20.23
C GLY A 414 1.17 -11.56 19.21
N LYS A 415 0.79 -11.25 18.00
CA LYS A 415 1.73 -10.80 16.96
C LYS A 415 1.83 -9.27 16.98
N PRO A 416 3.05 -8.67 16.84
CA PRO A 416 3.20 -7.22 16.79
C PRO A 416 2.48 -6.63 15.59
N GLY A 417 1.72 -5.56 15.82
CA GLY A 417 0.97 -4.83 14.80
C GLY A 417 1.71 -3.57 14.33
N PRO A 418 1.10 -2.78 13.41
CA PRO A 418 1.74 -1.61 12.81
C PRO A 418 2.25 -0.57 13.81
N VAL A 419 1.51 -0.31 14.89
CA VAL A 419 1.91 0.65 15.93
C VAL A 419 3.19 0.21 16.64
N VAL A 420 3.30 -1.07 17.00
CA VAL A 420 4.51 -1.64 17.61
C VAL A 420 5.70 -1.57 16.66
N MET A 421 5.48 -1.92 15.38
CA MET A 421 6.54 -1.86 14.37
C MET A 421 7.01 -0.42 14.14
N LEU A 422 6.10 0.52 14.04
CA LEU A 422 6.41 1.95 13.89
C LEU A 422 7.27 2.45 15.07
N HIS A 423 6.87 2.16 16.32
CA HIS A 423 7.67 2.51 17.50
C HIS A 423 9.05 1.89 17.49
N GLY A 424 9.14 0.65 17.03
CA GLY A 424 10.42 -0.04 16.92
C GLY A 424 11.32 0.55 15.86
N MET A 425 10.79 0.88 14.70
CA MET A 425 11.53 1.57 13.62
C MET A 425 12.08 2.93 14.10
N LEU A 426 11.26 3.72 14.81
CA LEU A 426 11.68 4.97 15.43
C LEU A 426 12.96 4.82 16.25
N ARG A 427 12.96 3.85 17.16
CA ARG A 427 14.09 3.60 18.05
C ARG A 427 15.29 3.05 17.29
N LEU A 428 15.05 2.20 16.31
CA LEU A 428 16.10 1.62 15.47
C LEU A 428 16.82 2.69 14.65
N GLN A 429 16.09 3.60 14.02
CA GLN A 429 16.67 4.71 13.26
C GLN A 429 17.53 5.62 14.15
N ALA A 430 17.05 5.97 15.35
CA ALA A 430 17.82 6.75 16.30
C ALA A 430 19.13 6.04 16.71
N MET A 431 19.13 4.71 16.86
CA MET A 431 20.34 3.93 17.13
C MET A 431 21.30 3.93 15.92
N ILE A 432 20.80 3.78 14.71
CA ILE A 432 21.59 3.84 13.46
C ILE A 432 22.26 5.20 13.32
N GLU A 433 21.52 6.29 13.54
CA GLU A 433 22.06 7.66 13.51
C GLU A 433 23.12 7.87 14.59
N GLY A 434 22.87 7.42 15.81
CA GLY A 434 23.84 7.49 16.91
C GLY A 434 25.12 6.75 16.58
N PHE A 435 25.03 5.58 15.94
CA PHE A 435 26.18 4.80 15.51
C PHE A 435 26.98 5.51 14.39
N ARG A 436 26.29 6.07 13.40
CA ARG A 436 26.91 6.88 12.33
C ARG A 436 27.62 8.11 12.90
N LEU A 437 27.03 8.79 13.87
CA LEU A 437 27.66 9.92 14.56
C LEU A 437 28.91 9.49 15.34
N ALA A 438 28.88 8.37 16.07
CA ALA A 438 30.02 7.83 16.78
C ALA A 438 31.15 7.44 15.81
N GLY A 439 30.85 6.81 14.68
CA GLY A 439 31.82 6.50 13.64
C GLY A 439 32.49 7.74 13.06
N ASN A 440 31.75 8.83 12.88
CA ASN A 440 32.29 10.12 12.45
C ASN A 440 33.19 10.80 13.50
N LEU A 441 32.98 10.51 14.78
CA LEU A 441 33.83 11.02 15.87
C LEU A 441 35.13 10.23 16.00
N THR A 442 35.11 8.93 15.66
CA THR A 442 36.29 8.06 15.70
C THR A 442 37.13 8.09 14.43
N ALA A 443 36.58 8.58 13.30
CA ALA A 443 37.36 8.87 12.12
C ALA A 443 38.38 9.99 12.44
N PRO A 444 39.69 9.82 12.19
CA PRO A 444 40.65 10.84 12.52
C PRO A 444 40.26 12.13 11.77
N ARG A 445 39.75 13.10 12.51
CA ARG A 445 39.64 14.46 12.02
C ARG A 445 41.04 14.88 11.68
N ASN A 446 41.31 15.21 10.43
CA ASN A 446 42.54 15.87 10.00
C ASN A 446 42.63 17.30 10.60
N ILE A 447 42.64 17.36 11.96
CA ILE A 447 42.85 18.58 12.72
C ILE A 447 44.32 19.00 12.58
N GLU A 448 45.26 18.04 12.41
CA GLU A 448 46.69 18.31 12.21
C GLU A 448 46.95 19.07 10.93
N THR A 449 46.23 18.77 9.82
CA THR A 449 46.43 19.48 8.54
C THR A 449 45.94 20.95 8.57
N LYS A 450 44.88 21.22 9.38
CA LYS A 450 44.43 22.60 9.57
C LYS A 450 45.30 23.42 10.52
N LEU A 451 45.91 22.82 11.53
CA LEU A 451 46.86 23.45 12.43
C LEU A 451 48.19 23.71 11.72
N GLN A 452 48.70 22.76 10.90
CA GLN A 452 49.93 22.98 10.10
C GLN A 452 49.73 24.07 9.07
N ASN A 453 48.60 24.14 8.37
CA ASN A 453 48.30 25.23 7.43
C ASN A 453 48.08 26.59 8.12
N ALA A 454 47.62 26.62 9.36
CA ALA A 454 47.47 27.87 10.12
C ALA A 454 48.80 28.37 10.70
N LEU A 455 49.76 27.48 10.98
CA LEU A 455 51.12 27.83 11.46
C LEU A 455 52.08 28.19 10.32
N SER A 456 51.79 27.80 9.08
CA SER A 456 52.62 28.13 7.90
C SER A 456 52.24 29.45 7.19
N THR A 457 51.21 30.16 7.70
CA THR A 457 50.74 31.45 7.16
C THR A 457 50.99 32.65 8.06
N THR A 458 51.94 32.55 8.98
CA THR A 458 52.38 33.72 9.75
C THR A 458 53.71 34.21 9.16
N PRO A 459 53.81 35.47 8.69
CA PRO A 459 54.97 36.03 7.98
C PRO A 459 56.20 36.19 8.90
#